data_d237e1aa927e1f6e08ab296d312ef564
#
_entry.id   d237e1aa927e1f6e08ab296d312ef564
#
_cell.length_a   1.000
_cell.length_b   1.000
_cell.length_c   1.000
_cell.angle_alpha   90.00
_cell.angle_beta   90.00
_cell.angle_gamma   90.00
#
_symmetry.space_group_name_H-M   'P 1'
#
loop_
_entity.id
_entity.type
_entity.pdbx_description
1 polymer ?
#
loop_
_entity_poly.entity_id
_entity_poly.type
_entity_poly.pdbx_seq_one_letter_code
_entity_poly.pdbx_strand_id
1 'polypeptide(L)'
;MGALEQLATIKPQENAGASSSNRFDYQKSWGLKLLLEMELRNQDYVMIFDYHDDIVVCDSEKADKNIDFYQIKTKKNQNWTQNSFTEHNSSSKSILAKLLSHSMAFKGYARDFYFVTDSRLSNSILKKSEDRVPFKDLEKRAQDNFKNELFNEEPNLDSKVFDHLYFILNQMSAGTHDKTMIGEVAEFIDTNPKLKGVDIDARAFYNQMIGEINSRTNYEKITQSKEELIKRKSMRHSDFVSFINGLINLKRFDSICTSIKDELKGEGTFSERQKISKELRNIEVELKNYENDDIQRLICIIDDNYARNPIKEDDTAWSFVNRLYREVIKTYQEYNNRTPEFIKALILYEMEK
;
A
#
# COMPACT_ATOMS: atom_id res chain seq x y z
N MET A 1 9.11 10.99 -23.46
CA MET A 1 7.86 10.49 -22.86
C MET A 1 8.22 9.30 -22.01
N GLY A 2 7.84 9.29 -20.74
CA GLY A 2 8.12 8.17 -19.83
C GLY A 2 7.03 7.09 -19.93
N ALA A 3 7.27 5.94 -19.30
CA ALA A 3 6.32 4.83 -19.28
C ALA A 3 4.95 5.21 -18.68
N LEU A 4 4.96 5.94 -17.56
CA LEU A 4 3.74 6.43 -16.91
C LEU A 4 2.97 7.45 -17.77
N GLU A 5 3.67 8.28 -18.53
CA GLU A 5 3.05 9.22 -19.44
C GLU A 5 2.40 8.49 -20.61
N GLN A 6 3.05 7.44 -21.11
CA GLN A 6 2.49 6.60 -22.16
C GLN A 6 1.26 5.82 -21.67
N LEU A 7 1.29 5.26 -20.46
CA LEU A 7 0.13 4.63 -19.86
C LEU A 7 -1.07 5.58 -19.71
N ALA A 8 -0.83 6.83 -19.35
CA ALA A 8 -1.90 7.83 -19.22
C ALA A 8 -2.49 8.28 -20.57
N THR A 9 -1.70 8.26 -21.65
CA THR A 9 -2.13 8.75 -22.98
C THR A 9 -2.80 7.68 -23.84
N ILE A 10 -2.37 6.42 -23.72
CA ILE A 10 -2.98 5.30 -24.44
C ILE A 10 -4.32 4.95 -23.77
N LYS A 11 -5.40 4.90 -24.56
CA LYS A 11 -6.70 4.51 -24.06
C LYS A 11 -6.73 3.01 -23.73
N PRO A 12 -7.22 2.59 -22.56
CA PRO A 12 -7.41 1.17 -22.21
C PRO A 12 -8.30 0.46 -23.25
N GLN A 13 -7.95 -0.78 -23.56
CA GLN A 13 -8.70 -1.58 -24.54
C GLN A 13 -10.10 -2.00 -24.05
N GLU A 14 -10.24 -2.20 -22.73
CA GLU A 14 -11.49 -2.53 -22.08
C GLU A 14 -11.73 -1.58 -20.89
N ASN A 15 -12.96 -1.07 -20.77
CA ASN A 15 -13.43 -0.52 -19.52
C ASN A 15 -14.01 -1.70 -18.74
N ALA A 16 -13.35 -2.13 -17.70
CA ALA A 16 -13.81 -3.24 -16.86
C ALA A 16 -15.16 -2.89 -16.22
N GLY A 17 -16.21 -3.39 -16.83
CA GLY A 17 -17.55 -3.34 -16.25
C GLY A 17 -17.62 -4.29 -15.05
N ALA A 18 -18.16 -3.82 -13.93
CA ALA A 18 -18.35 -4.50 -12.67
C ALA A 18 -19.03 -5.88 -12.83
N SER A 19 -18.26 -6.95 -13.01
CA SER A 19 -18.79 -8.32 -12.98
C SER A 19 -18.13 -9.16 -11.90
N SER A 20 -18.97 -9.58 -10.93
CA SER A 20 -18.74 -10.46 -9.78
C SER A 20 -17.68 -10.02 -8.74
N SER A 21 -18.17 -9.47 -7.64
CA SER A 21 -17.45 -9.01 -6.45
C SER A 21 -16.26 -9.87 -6.03
N ASN A 22 -16.42 -11.18 -5.92
CA ASN A 22 -15.37 -12.08 -5.42
C ASN A 22 -14.11 -12.17 -6.30
N ARG A 23 -14.22 -11.94 -7.62
CA ARG A 23 -13.06 -11.97 -8.52
C ARG A 23 -12.24 -10.69 -8.39
N PHE A 24 -12.93 -9.56 -8.27
CA PHE A 24 -12.26 -8.28 -8.04
C PHE A 24 -11.58 -8.25 -6.67
N ASP A 25 -12.23 -8.79 -5.63
CA ASP A 25 -11.65 -8.83 -4.30
C ASP A 25 -10.41 -9.73 -4.25
N TYR A 26 -10.40 -10.85 -5.01
CA TYR A 26 -9.21 -11.67 -5.18
C TYR A 26 -8.07 -10.91 -5.89
N GLN A 27 -8.35 -10.17 -6.96
CA GLN A 27 -7.35 -9.37 -7.68
C GLN A 27 -6.73 -8.31 -6.77
N LYS A 28 -7.54 -7.65 -5.95
CA LYS A 28 -7.07 -6.65 -4.98
C LYS A 28 -6.20 -7.27 -3.89
N SER A 29 -6.61 -8.41 -3.36
CA SER A 29 -5.83 -9.16 -2.37
C SER A 29 -4.49 -9.60 -2.94
N TRP A 30 -4.47 -10.07 -4.19
CA TRP A 30 -3.23 -10.42 -4.86
C TRP A 30 -2.35 -9.18 -5.10
N GLY A 31 -2.96 -8.05 -5.46
CA GLY A 31 -2.26 -6.77 -5.59
C GLY A 31 -1.61 -6.34 -4.27
N LEU A 32 -2.31 -6.50 -3.15
CA LEU A 32 -1.73 -6.25 -1.83
C LEU A 32 -0.55 -7.19 -1.54
N LYS A 33 -0.67 -8.49 -1.85
CA LYS A 33 0.44 -9.44 -1.71
C LYS A 33 1.68 -8.96 -2.48
N LEU A 34 1.51 -8.58 -3.74
CA LEU A 34 2.60 -8.07 -4.56
C LEU A 34 3.22 -6.80 -3.97
N LEU A 35 2.41 -5.87 -3.45
CA LEU A 35 2.88 -4.68 -2.73
C LEU A 35 3.78 -5.03 -1.55
N LEU A 36 3.33 -5.94 -0.68
CA LEU A 36 4.10 -6.37 0.49
C LEU A 36 5.43 -7.02 0.09
N GLU A 37 5.43 -7.85 -0.96
CA GLU A 37 6.66 -8.46 -1.48
C GLU A 37 7.65 -7.42 -2.03
N MET A 38 7.17 -6.39 -2.74
CA MET A 38 8.01 -5.32 -3.26
C MET A 38 8.60 -4.46 -2.13
N GLU A 39 7.83 -4.18 -1.09
CA GLU A 39 8.30 -3.48 0.11
C GLU A 39 9.38 -4.26 0.86
N LEU A 40 9.22 -5.56 1.05
CA LEU A 40 10.25 -6.40 1.67
C LEU A 40 11.56 -6.42 0.88
N ARG A 41 11.49 -6.26 -0.46
CA ARG A 41 12.66 -6.13 -1.33
C ARG A 41 13.20 -4.71 -1.43
N ASN A 42 12.57 -3.74 -0.77
CA ASN A 42 12.89 -2.31 -0.84
C ASN A 42 12.97 -1.79 -2.30
N GLN A 43 12.00 -2.18 -3.11
CA GLN A 43 11.91 -1.79 -4.53
C GLN A 43 11.11 -0.49 -4.67
N ASP A 44 11.57 0.42 -5.53
CA ASP A 44 10.74 1.54 -5.97
C ASP A 44 9.69 1.04 -6.99
N TYR A 45 8.48 1.59 -6.95
CA TYR A 45 7.40 1.22 -7.87
C TYR A 45 6.30 2.28 -7.93
N VAL A 46 5.53 2.20 -9.02
CA VAL A 46 4.19 2.76 -9.14
C VAL A 46 3.28 1.63 -9.59
N MET A 47 2.45 1.13 -8.67
CA MET A 47 1.48 0.08 -8.96
C MET A 47 0.13 0.71 -9.33
N ILE A 48 -0.39 0.37 -10.51
CA ILE A 48 -1.62 0.90 -11.09
C ILE A 48 -2.66 -0.23 -11.09
N PHE A 49 -3.89 0.08 -10.66
CA PHE A 49 -4.96 -0.89 -10.48
C PHE A 49 -6.06 -0.68 -11.52
N ASP A 50 -6.51 -1.78 -12.13
CA ASP A 50 -7.65 -1.81 -13.05
C ASP A 50 -7.55 -0.71 -14.13
N TYR A 51 -6.39 -0.70 -14.81
CA TYR A 51 -6.10 0.24 -15.90
C TYR A 51 -5.12 -0.40 -16.87
N HIS A 52 -5.50 -0.60 -18.12
CA HIS A 52 -4.88 -1.43 -19.15
C HIS A 52 -4.92 -2.94 -18.88
N ASP A 53 -4.64 -3.38 -17.66
CA ASP A 53 -4.76 -4.75 -17.19
C ASP A 53 -5.20 -4.77 -15.72
N ASP A 54 -5.38 -5.94 -15.12
CA ASP A 54 -5.83 -6.08 -13.72
C ASP A 54 -4.86 -5.34 -12.77
N ILE A 55 -3.53 -5.49 -12.97
CA ILE A 55 -2.48 -4.71 -12.31
C ILE A 55 -1.36 -4.39 -13.30
N VAL A 56 -0.85 -3.18 -13.23
CA VAL A 56 0.31 -2.72 -13.99
C VAL A 56 1.33 -2.13 -13.01
N VAL A 57 2.59 -2.50 -13.15
CA VAL A 57 3.68 -1.98 -12.30
C VAL A 57 4.73 -1.29 -13.14
N CYS A 58 4.97 0.00 -12.85
CA CYS A 58 6.15 0.71 -13.33
C CYS A 58 7.27 0.60 -12.30
N ASP A 59 8.49 0.47 -12.76
CA ASP A 59 9.68 0.24 -11.94
C ASP A 59 10.13 1.44 -11.08
N SER A 60 9.62 2.63 -11.35
CA SER A 60 9.90 3.84 -10.57
C SER A 60 8.94 4.98 -10.91
N GLU A 61 8.70 5.87 -9.96
CA GLU A 61 7.98 7.12 -10.19
C GLU A 61 8.81 8.12 -11.02
N LYS A 62 10.12 8.14 -10.79
CA LYS A 62 11.04 9.15 -11.35
C LYS A 62 11.75 8.67 -12.63
N ALA A 63 12.12 7.40 -12.67
CA ALA A 63 12.89 6.80 -13.74
C ALA A 63 12.10 5.67 -14.41
N ASP A 64 10.81 5.92 -14.68
CA ASP A 64 9.82 5.01 -15.25
C ASP A 64 10.23 4.51 -16.66
N LYS A 65 11.01 3.41 -16.68
CA LYS A 65 11.55 2.81 -17.91
C LYS A 65 10.87 1.52 -18.28
N ASN A 66 10.42 0.74 -17.28
CA ASN A 66 9.88 -0.58 -17.50
C ASN A 66 8.46 -0.70 -16.94
N ILE A 67 7.64 -1.45 -17.65
CA ILE A 67 6.25 -1.75 -17.28
C ILE A 67 6.07 -3.26 -17.26
N ASP A 68 5.59 -3.77 -16.16
CA ASP A 68 5.16 -5.16 -15.98
C ASP A 68 3.63 -5.22 -15.96
N PHE A 69 3.05 -6.18 -16.68
CA PHE A 69 1.61 -6.37 -16.80
C PHE A 69 1.17 -7.67 -16.14
N TYR A 70 0.12 -7.60 -15.32
CA TYR A 70 -0.42 -8.74 -14.58
C TYR A 70 -1.89 -8.93 -14.90
N GLN A 71 -2.21 -10.03 -15.56
CA GLN A 71 -3.57 -10.48 -15.79
C GLN A 71 -3.91 -11.56 -14.77
N ILE A 72 -4.91 -11.31 -13.92
CA ILE A 72 -5.26 -12.16 -12.78
C ILE A 72 -6.59 -12.85 -13.05
N LYS A 73 -6.59 -14.17 -13.10
CA LYS A 73 -7.80 -14.96 -13.37
C LYS A 73 -7.93 -16.12 -12.38
N THR A 74 -9.14 -16.33 -11.92
CA THR A 74 -9.49 -17.47 -11.08
C THR A 74 -10.34 -18.48 -11.84
N LYS A 75 -10.18 -19.76 -11.53
CA LYS A 75 -10.96 -20.82 -12.17
C LYS A 75 -11.43 -21.84 -11.14
N LYS A 76 -12.70 -21.84 -10.83
CA LYS A 76 -13.26 -22.68 -9.76
C LYS A 76 -13.20 -24.16 -10.14
N ASN A 77 -12.46 -24.97 -9.36
CA ASN A 77 -12.37 -26.43 -9.47
C ASN A 77 -11.99 -27.00 -10.86
N GLN A 78 -11.25 -26.24 -11.66
CA GLN A 78 -10.81 -26.66 -12.99
C GLN A 78 -9.36 -26.24 -13.23
N ASN A 79 -8.62 -27.08 -13.98
CA ASN A 79 -7.30 -26.73 -14.44
C ASN A 79 -7.39 -25.81 -15.67
N TRP A 80 -6.38 -24.96 -15.83
CA TRP A 80 -6.18 -24.20 -17.05
C TRP A 80 -5.71 -25.13 -18.16
N THR A 81 -6.48 -25.19 -19.23
CA THR A 81 -6.13 -25.91 -20.46
C THR A 81 -5.60 -24.94 -21.49
N GLN A 82 -4.92 -25.42 -22.52
CA GLN A 82 -4.40 -24.59 -23.60
C GLN A 82 -5.50 -23.75 -24.24
N ASN A 83 -6.65 -24.37 -24.57
CA ASN A 83 -7.80 -23.66 -25.14
C ASN A 83 -8.30 -22.52 -24.23
N SER A 84 -8.25 -22.69 -22.90
CA SER A 84 -8.66 -21.63 -21.97
C SER A 84 -7.86 -20.34 -22.11
N PHE A 85 -6.66 -20.41 -22.65
CA PHE A 85 -5.77 -19.25 -22.86
C PHE A 85 -5.90 -18.64 -24.24
N THR A 86 -6.19 -19.47 -25.24
CA THR A 86 -6.22 -19.07 -26.66
C THR A 86 -7.62 -19.01 -27.24
N GLU A 87 -8.65 -19.42 -26.48
CA GLU A 87 -10.04 -19.32 -26.92
C GLU A 87 -10.44 -17.85 -27.09
N HIS A 88 -10.91 -17.48 -28.26
CA HIS A 88 -11.39 -16.16 -28.59
C HIS A 88 -12.68 -16.25 -29.44
N ASN A 89 -13.40 -15.17 -29.52
CA ASN A 89 -14.54 -15.03 -30.42
C ASN A 89 -14.37 -13.82 -31.35
N SER A 90 -15.28 -13.64 -32.30
CA SER A 90 -15.19 -12.54 -33.27
C SER A 90 -15.16 -11.14 -32.67
N SER A 91 -15.51 -10.98 -31.38
CA SER A 91 -15.60 -9.69 -30.70
C SER A 91 -14.56 -9.49 -29.59
N SER A 92 -13.81 -10.52 -29.21
CA SER A 92 -12.82 -10.41 -28.11
C SER A 92 -11.60 -11.27 -28.35
N LYS A 93 -10.43 -10.70 -28.04
CA LYS A 93 -9.15 -11.43 -28.05
C LYS A 93 -9.10 -12.47 -26.95
N SER A 94 -8.27 -13.49 -27.16
CA SER A 94 -7.95 -14.46 -26.12
C SER A 94 -7.21 -13.79 -24.94
N ILE A 95 -7.19 -14.49 -23.79
CA ILE A 95 -6.58 -13.95 -22.56
C ILE A 95 -5.10 -13.62 -22.78
N LEU A 96 -4.34 -14.55 -23.38
CA LEU A 96 -2.92 -14.32 -23.62
C LEU A 96 -2.68 -13.29 -24.75
N ALA A 97 -3.51 -13.26 -25.78
CA ALA A 97 -3.37 -12.24 -26.84
C ALA A 97 -3.61 -10.83 -26.29
N LYS A 98 -4.60 -10.64 -25.39
CA LYS A 98 -4.79 -9.37 -24.68
C LYS A 98 -3.55 -8.97 -23.89
N LEU A 99 -3.07 -9.85 -23.02
CA LEU A 99 -1.90 -9.61 -22.19
C LEU A 99 -0.66 -9.27 -23.04
N LEU A 100 -0.36 -10.07 -24.06
CA LEU A 100 0.83 -9.88 -24.89
C LEU A 100 0.70 -8.70 -25.88
N SER A 101 -0.51 -8.25 -26.22
CA SER A 101 -0.72 -7.08 -27.06
C SER A 101 -0.16 -5.79 -26.44
N HIS A 102 0.04 -5.75 -25.12
CA HIS A 102 0.71 -4.63 -24.45
C HIS A 102 2.16 -4.45 -24.92
N SER A 103 2.85 -5.52 -25.37
CA SER A 103 4.18 -5.39 -25.97
C SER A 103 4.23 -4.50 -27.20
N MET A 104 3.14 -4.49 -27.98
CA MET A 104 3.00 -3.65 -29.16
C MET A 104 2.57 -2.24 -28.80
N ALA A 105 1.61 -2.10 -27.88
CA ALA A 105 1.09 -0.81 -27.43
C ALA A 105 2.12 0.02 -26.65
N PHE A 106 2.95 -0.64 -25.85
CA PHE A 106 3.97 -0.03 -24.98
C PHE A 106 5.37 -0.40 -25.42
N LYS A 107 5.62 -0.38 -26.73
CA LYS A 107 6.92 -0.77 -27.31
C LYS A 107 8.07 0.02 -26.71
N GLY A 108 9.08 -0.71 -26.21
CA GLY A 108 10.28 -0.15 -25.56
C GLY A 108 10.10 0.16 -24.07
N TYR A 109 8.90 -0.04 -23.50
CA TYR A 109 8.62 0.08 -22.07
C TYR A 109 8.09 -1.22 -21.47
N ALA A 110 7.25 -1.97 -22.19
CA ALA A 110 6.76 -3.27 -21.74
C ALA A 110 7.93 -4.24 -21.52
N ARG A 111 8.04 -4.77 -20.29
CA ARG A 111 9.13 -5.66 -19.89
C ARG A 111 8.64 -7.09 -19.74
N ASP A 112 7.84 -7.35 -18.72
CA ASP A 112 7.39 -8.69 -18.36
C ASP A 112 5.86 -8.78 -18.32
N PHE A 113 5.34 -9.98 -18.65
CA PHE A 113 3.93 -10.29 -18.73
C PHE A 113 3.63 -11.47 -17.82
N TYR A 114 2.70 -11.28 -16.89
CA TYR A 114 2.37 -12.26 -15.87
C TYR A 114 0.92 -12.68 -15.97
N PHE A 115 0.69 -13.96 -16.20
CA PHE A 115 -0.62 -14.56 -15.98
C PHE A 115 -0.65 -15.16 -14.57
N VAL A 116 -1.55 -14.66 -13.73
CA VAL A 116 -1.67 -15.05 -12.32
C VAL A 116 -2.97 -15.83 -12.12
N THR A 117 -2.89 -16.96 -11.42
CA THR A 117 -4.07 -17.80 -11.16
C THR A 117 -3.97 -18.57 -9.86
N ASP A 118 -5.13 -18.88 -9.25
CA ASP A 118 -5.30 -19.80 -8.11
C ASP A 118 -5.45 -21.27 -8.53
N SER A 119 -5.46 -21.53 -9.83
CA SER A 119 -5.77 -22.86 -10.39
C SER A 119 -4.58 -23.43 -11.17
N ARG A 120 -4.40 -24.73 -11.10
CA ARG A 120 -3.28 -25.41 -11.74
C ARG A 120 -3.36 -25.34 -13.27
N LEU A 121 -2.21 -25.35 -13.91
CA LEU A 121 -2.08 -25.63 -15.34
C LEU A 121 -2.29 -27.16 -15.55
N SER A 122 -2.90 -27.53 -16.67
CA SER A 122 -3.05 -28.95 -17.02
C SER A 122 -1.68 -29.60 -17.27
N ASN A 123 -1.56 -30.91 -17.05
CA ASN A 123 -0.33 -31.67 -17.26
C ASN A 123 0.17 -31.63 -18.72
N SER A 124 -0.70 -31.28 -19.67
CA SER A 124 -0.31 -31.05 -21.07
C SER A 124 0.42 -29.73 -21.28
N ILE A 125 0.32 -28.79 -20.33
CA ILE A 125 1.01 -27.50 -20.35
C ILE A 125 2.25 -27.55 -19.47
N LEU A 126 2.11 -28.09 -18.25
CA LEU A 126 3.17 -28.11 -17.24
C LEU A 126 3.10 -29.40 -16.41
N LYS A 127 4.21 -30.16 -16.36
CA LYS A 127 4.28 -31.41 -15.57
C LYS A 127 4.52 -31.19 -14.08
N LYS A 128 5.35 -30.19 -13.74
CA LYS A 128 5.66 -29.86 -12.32
C LYS A 128 5.09 -28.50 -11.99
N SER A 129 4.31 -28.44 -10.95
CA SER A 129 3.79 -27.16 -10.44
C SER A 129 4.88 -26.45 -9.66
N GLU A 130 5.23 -25.25 -10.11
CA GLU A 130 6.11 -24.30 -9.43
C GLU A 130 5.32 -22.99 -9.27
N ASP A 131 5.66 -22.19 -8.27
CA ASP A 131 4.91 -20.95 -7.98
C ASP A 131 5.04 -19.91 -9.11
N ARG A 132 6.20 -19.88 -9.79
CA ARG A 132 6.46 -19.03 -10.95
C ARG A 132 7.10 -19.83 -12.06
N VAL A 133 6.45 -19.91 -13.20
CA VAL A 133 6.87 -20.72 -14.35
C VAL A 133 7.09 -19.81 -15.56
N PRO A 134 8.33 -19.65 -16.05
CA PRO A 134 8.59 -19.00 -17.33
C PRO A 134 7.97 -19.78 -18.48
N PHE A 135 7.52 -19.11 -19.53
CA PHE A 135 6.97 -19.76 -20.73
C PHE A 135 7.89 -20.84 -21.32
N LYS A 136 9.20 -20.61 -21.30
CA LYS A 136 10.21 -21.56 -21.81
C LYS A 136 10.24 -22.91 -21.07
N ASP A 137 9.73 -22.94 -19.83
CA ASP A 137 9.72 -24.15 -18.98
C ASP A 137 8.42 -24.96 -19.12
N LEU A 138 7.48 -24.49 -19.96
CA LEU A 138 6.30 -25.27 -20.36
C LEU A 138 6.69 -26.45 -21.23
N GLU A 139 5.77 -27.44 -21.33
CA GLU A 139 5.92 -28.57 -22.27
C GLU A 139 6.12 -28.04 -23.70
N LYS A 140 7.10 -28.58 -24.42
CA LYS A 140 7.48 -28.10 -25.77
C LYS A 140 6.29 -28.02 -26.73
N ARG A 141 5.45 -29.05 -26.72
CA ARG A 141 4.21 -29.09 -27.54
C ARG A 141 3.25 -27.93 -27.17
N ALA A 142 3.16 -27.62 -25.88
CA ALA A 142 2.31 -26.50 -25.44
C ALA A 142 2.88 -25.16 -25.90
N GLN A 143 4.22 -24.96 -25.80
CA GLN A 143 4.87 -23.76 -26.31
C GLN A 143 4.60 -23.54 -27.80
N ASP A 144 4.79 -24.60 -28.62
CA ASP A 144 4.62 -24.51 -30.07
C ASP A 144 3.14 -24.22 -30.42
N ASN A 145 2.20 -24.85 -29.76
CA ASN A 145 0.78 -24.60 -29.95
C ASN A 145 0.37 -23.16 -29.52
N PHE A 146 0.84 -22.70 -28.37
CA PHE A 146 0.57 -21.32 -27.93
C PHE A 146 1.11 -20.30 -28.95
N LYS A 147 2.35 -20.49 -29.41
CA LYS A 147 2.93 -19.60 -30.43
C LYS A 147 2.11 -19.59 -31.71
N ASN A 148 1.70 -20.75 -32.21
CA ASN A 148 0.91 -20.84 -33.45
C ASN A 148 -0.46 -20.13 -33.30
N GLU A 149 -1.20 -20.40 -32.23
CA GLU A 149 -2.51 -19.78 -32.01
C GLU A 149 -2.38 -18.25 -31.82
N LEU A 150 -1.40 -17.80 -31.04
CA LEU A 150 -1.21 -16.39 -30.76
C LEU A 150 -0.71 -15.61 -31.97
N PHE A 151 0.15 -16.19 -32.83
CA PHE A 151 0.53 -15.57 -34.09
C PHE A 151 -0.61 -15.54 -35.14
N ASN A 152 -1.52 -16.51 -35.09
CA ASN A 152 -2.72 -16.45 -35.94
C ASN A 152 -3.65 -15.31 -35.49
N GLU A 153 -3.77 -15.09 -34.19
CA GLU A 153 -4.61 -14.02 -33.62
C GLU A 153 -3.94 -12.64 -33.70
N GLU A 154 -2.63 -12.56 -33.47
CA GLU A 154 -1.81 -11.35 -33.46
C GLU A 154 -0.58 -11.52 -34.37
N PRO A 155 -0.72 -11.38 -35.70
CA PRO A 155 0.38 -11.64 -36.64
C PRO A 155 1.60 -10.72 -36.48
N ASN A 156 1.43 -9.57 -35.86
CA ASN A 156 2.50 -8.59 -35.61
C ASN A 156 3.23 -8.78 -34.26
N LEU A 157 2.89 -9.83 -33.51
CA LEU A 157 3.50 -10.10 -32.23
C LEU A 157 4.98 -10.51 -32.40
N ASP A 158 5.91 -9.89 -31.68
CA ASP A 158 7.32 -10.28 -31.70
C ASP A 158 7.49 -11.60 -30.92
N SER A 159 8.18 -12.57 -31.53
CA SER A 159 8.46 -13.87 -30.89
C SER A 159 9.23 -13.76 -29.58
N LYS A 160 10.01 -12.71 -29.38
CA LYS A 160 10.76 -12.45 -28.15
C LYS A 160 9.87 -12.19 -26.93
N VAL A 161 8.60 -11.82 -27.13
CA VAL A 161 7.66 -11.59 -26.03
C VAL A 161 7.48 -12.82 -25.15
N PHE A 162 7.63 -14.03 -25.72
CA PHE A 162 7.49 -15.27 -24.97
C PHE A 162 8.64 -15.49 -23.97
N ASP A 163 9.80 -14.87 -24.15
CA ASP A 163 10.91 -14.93 -23.20
C ASP A 163 10.59 -14.13 -21.91
N HIS A 164 9.58 -13.25 -21.99
CA HIS A 164 9.10 -12.37 -20.94
C HIS A 164 7.72 -12.76 -20.42
N LEU A 165 7.18 -13.90 -20.81
CA LEU A 165 5.89 -14.40 -20.33
C LEU A 165 6.08 -15.40 -19.18
N TYR A 166 5.36 -15.16 -18.07
CA TYR A 166 5.41 -15.96 -16.86
C TYR A 166 4.00 -16.35 -16.41
N PHE A 167 3.90 -17.55 -15.84
CA PHE A 167 2.69 -18.02 -15.16
C PHE A 167 2.97 -18.07 -13.66
N ILE A 168 2.13 -17.40 -12.87
CA ILE A 168 2.20 -17.40 -11.41
C ILE A 168 1.06 -18.25 -10.88
N LEU A 169 1.41 -19.36 -10.21
CA LEU A 169 0.46 -20.27 -9.60
C LEU A 169 0.34 -19.93 -8.11
N ASN A 170 -0.63 -19.09 -7.78
CA ASN A 170 -0.81 -18.61 -6.42
C ASN A 170 -1.61 -19.61 -5.59
N GLN A 171 -1.14 -19.89 -4.37
CA GLN A 171 -1.83 -20.81 -3.43
C GLN A 171 -3.06 -20.17 -2.76
N MET A 172 -3.20 -18.86 -2.81
CA MET A 172 -4.35 -18.12 -2.31
C MET A 172 -5.56 -18.40 -3.20
N SER A 173 -6.64 -18.94 -2.64
CA SER A 173 -7.87 -19.20 -3.39
C SER A 173 -8.85 -18.02 -3.33
N ALA A 174 -9.67 -17.88 -4.37
CA ALA A 174 -10.70 -16.83 -4.40
C ALA A 174 -11.74 -16.94 -3.26
N GLY A 175 -11.88 -18.11 -2.62
CA GLY A 175 -12.80 -18.32 -1.50
C GLY A 175 -12.22 -18.01 -0.12
N THR A 176 -10.90 -17.89 0.01
CA THR A 176 -10.21 -17.71 1.30
C THR A 176 -9.14 -16.62 1.25
N HIS A 177 -9.11 -15.82 0.19
CA HIS A 177 -8.07 -14.82 -0.05
C HIS A 177 -7.89 -13.83 1.12
N ASP A 178 -8.97 -13.39 1.75
CA ASP A 178 -8.96 -12.49 2.89
C ASP A 178 -8.21 -13.07 4.09
N LYS A 179 -8.53 -14.34 4.45
CA LYS A 179 -7.86 -15.02 5.57
C LYS A 179 -6.38 -15.27 5.29
N THR A 180 -6.07 -15.70 4.07
CA THR A 180 -4.68 -15.91 3.63
C THR A 180 -3.91 -14.59 3.70
N MET A 181 -4.50 -13.52 3.19
CA MET A 181 -3.85 -12.20 3.19
C MET A 181 -3.66 -11.60 4.58
N ILE A 182 -4.57 -11.83 5.53
CA ILE A 182 -4.35 -11.42 6.93
C ILE A 182 -3.12 -12.12 7.50
N GLY A 183 -2.90 -13.41 7.17
CA GLY A 183 -1.69 -14.15 7.54
C GLY A 183 -0.42 -13.57 6.90
N GLU A 184 -0.44 -13.29 5.61
CA GLU A 184 0.68 -12.64 4.88
C GLU A 184 1.00 -11.24 5.45
N VAL A 185 -0.03 -10.46 5.82
CA VAL A 185 0.13 -9.16 6.49
C VAL A 185 0.77 -9.33 7.88
N ALA A 186 0.35 -10.33 8.66
CA ALA A 186 0.97 -10.60 9.97
C ALA A 186 2.46 -10.94 9.81
N GLU A 187 2.81 -11.81 8.86
CA GLU A 187 4.20 -12.14 8.54
C GLU A 187 4.99 -10.90 8.07
N PHE A 188 4.38 -10.06 7.24
CA PHE A 188 4.98 -8.80 6.82
C PHE A 188 5.27 -7.86 7.99
N ILE A 189 4.33 -7.71 8.94
CA ILE A 189 4.51 -6.87 10.14
C ILE A 189 5.67 -7.41 10.97
N ASP A 190 5.74 -8.72 11.18
CA ASP A 190 6.77 -9.36 12.00
C ASP A 190 8.18 -9.31 11.36
N THR A 191 8.23 -9.36 10.04
CA THR A 191 9.50 -9.41 9.29
C THR A 191 10.01 -8.05 8.85
N ASN A 192 9.13 -7.04 8.72
CA ASN A 192 9.53 -5.71 8.29
C ASN A 192 10.29 -4.99 9.41
N PRO A 193 11.56 -4.58 9.18
CA PRO A 193 12.38 -3.97 10.23
C PRO A 193 11.78 -2.69 10.84
N LYS A 194 10.97 -1.93 10.07
CA LYS A 194 10.32 -0.70 10.54
C LYS A 194 9.13 -0.96 11.45
N LEU A 195 8.49 -2.12 11.33
CA LEU A 195 7.28 -2.49 12.08
C LEU A 195 7.57 -3.42 13.26
N LYS A 196 8.77 -3.97 13.30
CA LYS A 196 9.17 -4.92 14.34
C LYS A 196 9.02 -4.30 15.74
N GLY A 197 8.22 -4.93 16.59
CA GLY A 197 7.93 -4.44 17.94
C GLY A 197 6.82 -3.38 18.03
N VAL A 198 6.23 -2.99 16.90
CA VAL A 198 5.05 -2.12 16.90
C VAL A 198 3.80 -3.00 16.96
N ASP A 199 2.95 -2.79 17.96
CA ASP A 199 1.68 -3.52 18.11
C ASP A 199 0.66 -3.08 17.06
N ILE A 200 0.62 -3.77 15.93
CA ILE A 200 -0.30 -3.50 14.81
C ILE A 200 -1.20 -4.72 14.61
N ASP A 201 -2.50 -4.49 14.62
CA ASP A 201 -3.48 -5.51 14.27
C ASP A 201 -3.46 -5.79 12.76
N ALA A 202 -3.10 -7.03 12.38
CA ALA A 202 -2.95 -7.44 10.99
C ALA A 202 -4.26 -7.34 10.19
N ARG A 203 -5.42 -7.55 10.83
CA ARG A 203 -6.74 -7.42 10.18
C ARG A 203 -7.07 -5.95 9.93
N ALA A 204 -6.80 -5.07 10.87
CA ALA A 204 -7.01 -3.63 10.70
C ALA A 204 -6.12 -3.09 9.59
N PHE A 205 -4.84 -3.49 9.55
CA PHE A 205 -3.91 -3.16 8.47
C PHE A 205 -4.44 -3.65 7.11
N TYR A 206 -4.82 -4.92 7.01
CA TYR A 206 -5.40 -5.50 5.79
C TYR A 206 -6.61 -4.71 5.31
N ASN A 207 -7.59 -4.45 6.19
CA ASN A 207 -8.81 -3.73 5.84
C ASN A 207 -8.52 -2.32 5.35
N GLN A 208 -7.58 -1.62 5.96
CA GLN A 208 -7.20 -0.27 5.56
C GLN A 208 -6.52 -0.28 4.18
N MET A 209 -5.60 -1.19 3.94
CA MET A 209 -4.91 -1.32 2.64
C MET A 209 -5.88 -1.72 1.52
N ILE A 210 -6.80 -2.65 1.77
CA ILE A 210 -7.85 -2.99 0.80
C ILE A 210 -8.78 -1.80 0.55
N GLY A 211 -9.10 -1.00 1.57
CA GLY A 211 -9.84 0.26 1.41
C GLY A 211 -9.13 1.24 0.48
N GLU A 212 -7.82 1.39 0.63
CA GLU A 212 -6.98 2.23 -0.25
C GLU A 212 -6.94 1.70 -1.69
N ILE A 213 -6.78 0.38 -1.88
CA ILE A 213 -6.82 -0.24 -3.20
C ILE A 213 -8.21 -0.08 -3.84
N ASN A 214 -9.29 -0.28 -3.07
CA ASN A 214 -10.66 -0.08 -3.54
C ASN A 214 -10.91 1.34 -4.05
N SER A 215 -10.40 2.34 -3.36
CA SER A 215 -10.56 3.75 -3.79
C SER A 215 -9.97 4.00 -5.17
N ARG A 216 -8.92 3.26 -5.55
CA ARG A 216 -8.24 3.37 -6.84
C ARG A 216 -8.90 2.51 -7.93
N THR A 217 -9.34 1.30 -7.61
CA THR A 217 -10.04 0.42 -8.55
C THR A 217 -11.42 0.94 -8.92
N ASN A 218 -12.13 1.57 -7.99
CA ASN A 218 -13.49 2.09 -8.21
C ASN A 218 -13.54 3.41 -8.99
N TYR A 219 -12.40 3.98 -9.37
CA TYR A 219 -12.37 5.17 -10.22
C TYR A 219 -12.55 4.76 -11.70
N GLU A 220 -13.77 4.90 -12.22
CA GLU A 220 -14.16 4.42 -13.57
C GLU A 220 -13.76 5.36 -14.73
N LYS A 221 -13.38 6.60 -14.42
CA LYS A 221 -13.04 7.56 -15.47
C LYS A 221 -11.67 7.27 -16.07
N ILE A 222 -11.56 7.39 -17.40
CA ILE A 222 -10.28 7.35 -18.10
C ILE A 222 -9.47 8.58 -17.67
N THR A 223 -8.26 8.36 -17.20
CA THR A 223 -7.34 9.44 -16.83
C THR A 223 -6.81 10.15 -18.07
N GLN A 224 -6.61 11.46 -17.98
CA GLN A 224 -6.19 12.29 -19.12
C GLN A 224 -4.73 12.76 -18.97
N SER A 225 -4.10 12.51 -17.84
CA SER A 225 -2.69 12.88 -17.58
C SER A 225 -1.99 11.87 -16.66
N LYS A 226 -0.65 11.91 -16.68
CA LYS A 226 0.20 11.15 -15.74
C LYS A 226 -0.16 11.46 -14.29
N GLU A 227 -0.34 12.72 -13.95
CA GLU A 227 -0.67 13.17 -12.59
C GLU A 227 -2.02 12.61 -12.13
N GLU A 228 -3.01 12.61 -13.01
CA GLU A 228 -4.32 12.05 -12.72
C GLU A 228 -4.25 10.52 -12.57
N LEU A 229 -3.52 9.82 -13.44
CA LEU A 229 -3.28 8.38 -13.33
C LEU A 229 -2.64 8.02 -12.00
N ILE A 230 -1.56 8.70 -11.63
CA ILE A 230 -0.88 8.50 -10.36
C ILE A 230 -1.83 8.76 -9.19
N LYS A 231 -2.51 9.89 -9.18
CA LYS A 231 -3.40 10.28 -8.07
C LYS A 231 -4.60 9.36 -7.89
N ARG A 232 -5.20 8.87 -9.00
CA ARG A 232 -6.51 8.20 -8.98
C ARG A 232 -6.45 6.69 -9.07
N LYS A 233 -5.47 6.15 -9.77
CA LYS A 233 -5.39 4.73 -10.11
C LYS A 233 -4.18 4.02 -9.51
N SER A 234 -3.21 4.74 -8.91
CA SER A 234 -1.97 4.12 -8.48
C SER A 234 -1.72 4.19 -6.98
N MET A 235 -0.85 3.30 -6.51
CA MET A 235 -0.17 3.35 -5.23
C MET A 235 1.33 3.31 -5.49
N ARG A 236 2.05 4.31 -4.97
CA ARG A 236 3.50 4.43 -5.08
C ARG A 236 4.20 3.84 -3.87
N HIS A 237 5.45 3.47 -4.02
CA HIS A 237 6.31 3.14 -2.88
C HIS A 237 6.27 4.24 -1.80
N SER A 238 6.38 5.52 -2.21
CA SER A 238 6.30 6.66 -1.28
C SER A 238 4.97 6.76 -0.52
N ASP A 239 3.84 6.41 -1.15
CA ASP A 239 2.52 6.40 -0.50
C ASP A 239 2.45 5.28 0.57
N PHE A 240 2.98 4.09 0.25
CA PHE A 240 3.02 2.97 1.18
C PHE A 240 3.95 3.27 2.37
N VAL A 241 5.14 3.82 2.13
CA VAL A 241 6.06 4.24 3.20
C VAL A 241 5.42 5.31 4.09
N SER A 242 4.69 6.26 3.52
CA SER A 242 3.97 7.28 4.29
C SER A 242 2.87 6.66 5.15
N PHE A 243 2.16 5.66 4.62
CA PHE A 243 1.17 4.89 5.38
C PHE A 243 1.80 4.17 6.57
N ILE A 244 2.91 3.44 6.37
CA ILE A 244 3.66 2.74 7.44
C ILE A 244 4.12 3.72 8.52
N ASN A 245 4.73 4.84 8.12
CA ASN A 245 5.19 5.87 9.05
C ASN A 245 4.01 6.46 9.85
N GLY A 246 2.86 6.65 9.21
CA GLY A 246 1.63 7.08 9.89
C GLY A 246 1.18 6.11 10.96
N LEU A 247 1.21 4.79 10.69
CA LEU A 247 0.87 3.76 11.69
C LEU A 247 1.84 3.74 12.87
N ILE A 248 3.14 3.80 12.60
CA ILE A 248 4.18 3.82 13.64
C ILE A 248 3.98 5.05 14.54
N ASN A 249 3.80 6.22 13.96
CA ASN A 249 3.59 7.46 14.70
C ASN A 249 2.30 7.42 15.53
N LEU A 250 1.22 6.86 15.00
CA LEU A 250 -0.04 6.70 15.74
C LEU A 250 0.14 5.79 16.97
N LYS A 251 0.80 4.64 16.80
CA LYS A 251 1.05 3.71 17.89
C LYS A 251 2.01 4.28 18.93
N ARG A 252 3.01 5.02 18.50
CA ARG A 252 3.91 5.73 19.40
C ARG A 252 3.14 6.78 20.22
N PHE A 253 2.24 7.54 19.59
CA PHE A 253 1.40 8.51 20.26
C PHE A 253 0.49 7.84 21.31
N ASP A 254 -0.18 6.74 20.96
CA ASP A 254 -1.02 5.97 21.88
C ASP A 254 -0.23 5.44 23.08
N SER A 255 0.99 4.94 22.86
CA SER A 255 1.89 4.48 23.92
C SER A 255 2.24 5.63 24.87
N ILE A 256 2.66 6.76 24.34
CA ILE A 256 2.97 7.98 25.12
C ILE A 256 1.74 8.43 25.93
N CYS A 257 0.56 8.49 25.31
CA CYS A 257 -0.66 8.85 26.01
C CYS A 257 -1.04 7.87 27.14
N THR A 258 -0.70 6.59 26.99
CA THR A 258 -0.94 5.58 28.02
C THR A 258 0.05 5.77 29.17
N SER A 259 1.34 5.97 28.88
CA SER A 259 2.37 6.30 29.89
C SER A 259 1.97 7.52 30.71
N ILE A 260 1.61 8.62 30.07
CA ILE A 260 1.15 9.85 30.74
C ILE A 260 -0.05 9.58 31.68
N LYS A 261 -1.03 8.79 31.24
CA LYS A 261 -2.20 8.46 32.08
C LYS A 261 -1.83 7.64 33.29
N ASP A 262 -0.89 6.70 33.14
CA ASP A 262 -0.42 5.87 34.24
C ASP A 262 0.42 6.69 35.23
N GLU A 263 1.29 7.57 34.78
CA GLU A 263 2.06 8.49 35.62
C GLU A 263 1.17 9.46 36.43
N LEU A 264 0.11 9.95 35.81
CA LEU A 264 -0.86 10.84 36.49
C LEU A 264 -1.80 10.09 37.43
N LYS A 265 -1.70 8.76 37.51
CA LYS A 265 -2.57 7.94 38.35
C LYS A 265 -2.31 8.25 39.84
N GLY A 266 -3.34 8.78 40.51
CA GLY A 266 -3.22 9.19 41.92
C GLY A 266 -2.77 10.64 42.14
N GLU A 267 -2.36 11.36 41.10
CA GLU A 267 -1.94 12.76 41.17
C GLU A 267 -3.02 13.72 40.61
N GLY A 268 -3.07 14.93 41.15
CA GLY A 268 -4.07 15.92 40.78
C GLY A 268 -5.53 15.49 41.09
N THR A 269 -6.49 16.29 40.68
CA THR A 269 -7.91 15.95 40.81
C THR A 269 -8.38 15.08 39.63
N PHE A 270 -9.45 14.31 39.84
CA PHE A 270 -10.06 13.53 38.76
C PHE A 270 -10.45 14.41 37.54
N SER A 271 -10.99 15.63 37.82
CA SER A 271 -11.36 16.58 36.79
C SER A 271 -10.19 17.04 35.94
N GLU A 272 -9.03 17.32 36.57
CA GLU A 272 -7.82 17.73 35.85
C GLU A 272 -7.30 16.59 34.96
N ARG A 273 -7.24 15.37 35.45
CA ARG A 273 -6.84 14.19 34.66
C ARG A 273 -7.74 13.97 33.44
N GLN A 274 -9.05 14.14 33.59
CA GLN A 274 -10.01 14.04 32.51
C GLN A 274 -9.77 15.12 31.43
N LYS A 275 -9.50 16.36 31.84
CA LYS A 275 -9.19 17.46 30.93
C LYS A 275 -7.88 17.21 30.17
N ILE A 276 -6.81 16.81 30.86
CA ILE A 276 -5.54 16.45 30.22
C ILE A 276 -5.75 15.32 29.20
N SER A 277 -6.48 14.27 29.57
CA SER A 277 -6.75 13.15 28.65
C SER A 277 -7.55 13.56 27.40
N LYS A 278 -8.43 14.57 27.53
CA LYS A 278 -9.15 15.16 26.40
C LYS A 278 -8.20 15.97 25.50
N GLU A 279 -7.34 16.78 26.11
CA GLU A 279 -6.42 17.63 25.36
C GLU A 279 -5.31 16.82 24.65
N LEU A 280 -4.88 15.68 25.16
CA LEU A 280 -3.97 14.78 24.46
C LEU A 280 -4.53 14.36 23.08
N ARG A 281 -5.84 14.15 22.95
CA ARG A 281 -6.46 13.87 21.65
C ARG A 281 -6.41 15.07 20.69
N ASN A 282 -6.58 16.28 21.23
CA ASN A 282 -6.50 17.52 20.45
C ASN A 282 -5.05 17.73 19.96
N ILE A 283 -4.06 17.42 20.79
CA ILE A 283 -2.64 17.50 20.45
C ILE A 283 -2.31 16.58 19.26
N GLU A 284 -2.85 15.35 19.22
CA GLU A 284 -2.65 14.45 18.07
C GLU A 284 -3.07 15.10 16.75
N VAL A 285 -4.24 15.73 16.74
CA VAL A 285 -4.76 16.42 15.54
C VAL A 285 -3.87 17.59 15.14
N GLU A 286 -3.44 18.38 16.12
CA GLU A 286 -2.60 19.56 15.89
C GLU A 286 -1.19 19.18 15.40
N LEU A 287 -0.58 18.12 15.95
CA LEU A 287 0.73 17.64 15.54
C LEU A 287 0.75 17.05 14.12
N LYS A 288 -0.40 16.58 13.62
CA LYS A 288 -0.56 16.12 12.22
C LYS A 288 -0.61 17.28 11.23
N ASN A 289 -0.89 18.49 11.69
CA ASN A 289 -0.90 19.69 10.86
C ASN A 289 0.47 20.37 10.92
N TYR A 290 1.39 19.95 10.06
CA TYR A 290 2.75 20.47 9.98
C TYR A 290 2.85 21.97 9.61
N GLU A 291 1.77 22.57 9.13
CA GLU A 291 1.69 24.00 8.79
C GLU A 291 1.23 24.86 9.99
N ASN A 292 1.01 24.24 11.15
CA ASN A 292 0.60 24.97 12.36
C ASN A 292 1.83 25.56 13.08
N ASP A 293 2.25 26.72 12.65
CA ASP A 293 3.41 27.46 13.23
C ASP A 293 3.26 27.72 14.73
N ASP A 294 2.03 27.87 15.24
CA ASP A 294 1.76 28.13 16.65
C ASP A 294 2.15 26.95 17.54
N ILE A 295 1.76 25.73 17.17
CA ILE A 295 2.14 24.53 17.94
C ILE A 295 3.64 24.27 17.88
N GLN A 296 4.28 24.45 16.72
CA GLN A 296 5.72 24.27 16.59
C GLN A 296 6.50 25.27 17.46
N ARG A 297 6.04 26.51 17.49
CA ARG A 297 6.60 27.54 18.36
C ARG A 297 6.41 27.20 19.84
N LEU A 298 5.23 26.72 20.23
CA LEU A 298 4.98 26.32 21.61
C LEU A 298 5.86 25.15 22.04
N ILE A 299 6.10 24.16 21.15
CA ILE A 299 7.03 23.06 21.39
C ILE A 299 8.45 23.61 21.63
N CYS A 300 8.97 24.49 20.78
CA CYS A 300 10.28 25.10 20.98
C CYS A 300 10.37 25.83 22.33
N ILE A 301 9.32 26.53 22.75
CA ILE A 301 9.28 27.22 24.05
C ILE A 301 9.30 26.19 25.21
N ILE A 302 8.60 25.08 25.07
CA ILE A 302 8.59 24.00 26.06
C ILE A 302 10.00 23.39 26.18
N ASP A 303 10.64 23.04 25.07
CA ASP A 303 11.98 22.46 25.02
C ASP A 303 13.04 23.37 25.67
N ASP A 304 13.00 24.66 25.31
CA ASP A 304 13.90 25.68 25.89
C ASP A 304 13.72 25.82 27.41
N ASN A 305 12.46 25.81 27.89
CA ASN A 305 12.19 25.91 29.33
C ASN A 305 12.51 24.61 30.06
N TYR A 306 12.30 23.43 29.44
CA TYR A 306 12.69 22.15 29.98
C TYR A 306 14.19 22.06 30.18
N ALA A 307 14.99 22.47 29.19
CA ALA A 307 16.45 22.50 29.30
C ALA A 307 16.98 23.38 30.45
N ARG A 308 16.27 24.47 30.76
CA ARG A 308 16.63 25.37 31.87
C ARG A 308 16.09 24.93 33.22
N ASN A 309 15.04 24.12 33.24
CA ASN A 309 14.32 23.68 34.44
C ASN A 309 14.17 22.15 34.46
N PRO A 310 15.26 21.39 34.55
CA PRO A 310 15.19 19.93 34.49
C PRO A 310 14.38 19.34 35.66
N ILE A 311 13.95 18.09 35.52
CA ILE A 311 13.24 17.33 36.58
C ILE A 311 14.17 17.25 37.79
N LYS A 312 13.61 17.51 39.00
CA LYS A 312 14.29 17.37 40.27
C LYS A 312 13.93 16.01 40.87
N GLU A 313 14.79 15.55 41.79
CA GLU A 313 14.65 14.25 42.46
C GLU A 313 13.31 14.10 43.21
N ASP A 314 12.77 15.20 43.75
CA ASP A 314 11.51 15.24 44.50
C ASP A 314 10.28 15.60 43.64
N ASP A 315 10.44 15.82 42.30
CA ASP A 315 9.32 16.15 41.45
C ASP A 315 8.46 14.91 41.16
N THR A 316 7.17 15.02 41.36
CA THR A 316 6.19 14.14 40.70
C THR A 316 5.88 14.69 39.31
N ALA A 317 5.32 13.88 38.41
CA ALA A 317 4.93 14.29 37.06
C ALA A 317 4.04 15.55 37.14
N TRP A 318 3.08 15.57 38.07
CA TRP A 318 2.15 16.70 38.24
C TRP A 318 2.83 17.96 38.80
N SER A 319 3.73 17.82 39.79
CA SER A 319 4.46 18.95 40.38
C SER A 319 5.40 19.59 39.33
N PHE A 320 6.10 18.76 38.58
CA PHE A 320 6.98 19.18 37.52
C PHE A 320 6.23 19.92 36.40
N VAL A 321 5.15 19.32 35.87
CA VAL A 321 4.35 19.93 34.81
C VAL A 321 3.78 21.28 35.23
N ASN A 322 3.28 21.39 36.46
CA ASN A 322 2.77 22.68 36.99
C ASN A 322 3.88 23.72 37.16
N ARG A 323 5.10 23.29 37.50
CA ARG A 323 6.26 24.19 37.59
C ARG A 323 6.70 24.66 36.21
N LEU A 324 6.85 23.74 35.25
CA LEU A 324 7.26 24.07 33.88
C LEU A 324 6.20 24.91 33.16
N TYR A 325 4.93 24.59 33.34
CA TYR A 325 3.80 25.37 32.80
C TYR A 325 3.90 26.87 33.18
N ARG A 326 4.24 27.17 34.46
CA ARG A 326 4.38 28.57 34.92
C ARG A 326 5.49 29.31 34.19
N GLU A 327 6.55 28.64 33.82
CA GLU A 327 7.67 29.25 33.06
C GLU A 327 7.31 29.40 31.57
N VAL A 328 6.69 28.37 30.98
CA VAL A 328 6.24 28.40 29.58
C VAL A 328 5.25 29.54 29.32
N ILE A 329 4.24 29.74 30.21
CA ILE A 329 3.27 30.82 30.00
C ILE A 329 3.86 32.21 30.11
N LYS A 330 4.96 32.45 30.86
CA LYS A 330 5.64 33.75 30.93
C LYS A 330 6.22 34.11 29.55
N THR A 331 6.71 33.14 28.80
CA THR A 331 7.29 33.34 27.48
C THR A 331 6.22 33.36 26.37
N TYR A 332 5.10 32.60 26.58
CA TYR A 332 4.01 32.40 25.62
C TYR A 332 2.86 33.44 25.75
N GLN A 333 2.98 34.43 26.65
CA GLN A 333 1.90 35.38 26.99
C GLN A 333 1.27 36.16 25.83
N GLU A 334 1.99 36.37 24.74
CA GLU A 334 1.50 37.13 23.57
C GLU A 334 0.57 36.32 22.62
N TYR A 335 0.48 35.02 22.81
CA TYR A 335 -0.22 34.09 21.87
C TYR A 335 -1.29 33.22 22.53
N ASN A 336 -1.81 33.62 23.69
CA ASN A 336 -2.56 32.78 24.63
C ASN A 336 -4.00 32.42 24.18
N ASN A 337 -4.10 31.64 23.09
CA ASN A 337 -5.39 31.03 22.63
C ASN A 337 -5.57 29.59 23.11
N ARG A 338 -4.65 29.04 23.89
CA ARG A 338 -4.67 27.65 24.34
C ARG A 338 -5.11 27.53 25.80
N THR A 339 -5.83 26.46 26.12
CA THR A 339 -6.20 26.18 27.52
C THR A 339 -4.97 25.80 28.34
N PRO A 340 -4.95 26.11 29.67
CA PRO A 340 -3.89 25.63 30.55
C PRO A 340 -3.69 24.12 30.46
N GLU A 341 -4.77 23.38 30.32
CA GLU A 341 -4.77 21.91 30.21
C GLU A 341 -4.14 21.43 28.91
N PHE A 342 -4.33 22.16 27.80
CA PHE A 342 -3.67 21.85 26.52
C PHE A 342 -2.16 22.00 26.65
N ILE A 343 -1.67 23.13 27.20
CA ILE A 343 -0.24 23.37 27.37
C ILE A 343 0.38 22.33 28.30
N LYS A 344 -0.28 21.98 29.42
CA LYS A 344 0.18 20.93 30.33
C LYS A 344 0.23 19.56 29.67
N ALA A 345 -0.79 19.21 28.88
CA ALA A 345 -0.82 17.97 28.13
C ALA A 345 0.31 17.91 27.08
N LEU A 346 0.61 19.03 26.40
CA LEU A 346 1.72 19.10 25.47
C LEU A 346 3.09 18.99 26.17
N ILE A 347 3.24 19.60 27.33
CA ILE A 347 4.45 19.43 28.17
C ILE A 347 4.65 17.95 28.52
N LEU A 348 3.62 17.27 29.02
CA LEU A 348 3.68 15.83 29.31
C LEU A 348 4.04 15.01 28.07
N TYR A 349 3.44 15.34 26.95
CA TYR A 349 3.71 14.65 25.67
C TYR A 349 5.18 14.78 25.23
N GLU A 350 5.73 16.00 25.28
CA GLU A 350 7.12 16.26 24.89
C GLU A 350 8.13 15.62 25.86
N MET A 351 7.77 15.46 27.13
CA MET A 351 8.61 14.77 28.11
C MET A 351 8.70 13.24 27.88
N GLU A 352 7.61 12.62 27.38
CA GLU A 352 7.51 11.18 27.15
C GLU A 352 7.97 10.77 25.73
N LYS A 353 8.19 11.72 24.84
CA LYS A 353 8.59 11.51 23.45
C LYS A 353 10.05 11.10 23.31
#